data_77eb131d8194d2526b4d06b5c3ceef5c
#
_entry.id   77eb131d8194d2526b4d06b5c3ceef5c
#
_cell.length_a   1.000
_cell.length_b   1.000
_cell.length_c   1.000
_cell.angle_alpha   90.00
_cell.angle_beta   90.00
_cell.angle_gamma   90.00
#
_symmetry.space_group_name_H-M   'P 1'
#
loop_
_entity.id
_entity.type
_entity.pdbx_description
1 polymer ?
#
loop_
_entity_poly.entity_id
_entity_poly.type
_entity_poly.pdbx_seq_one_letter_code
_entity_poly.pdbx_strand_id
1 'polypeptide(L)'
;TIDYMVGAENDNNSYDTYRVKDYYKIRQSGSKLYLLDYEREAGQYFDGQNDFLSSSKINLGIQPDTDVMAQASDNGQYTAFVSRNTLWELDLDNSELTKVFSFDAEDSENMRERGSQHEIRIMSVSDEGSLYFLICGYMSRGAHEGEMGISLCSYNYGENVVQEELYLPVDVSYESMEERIGGIAYVNDNNLFYILIDDTLYAINLISREVMTEVSGLAQGTYAVSKGRNMNAYSENHSQYDTASLRIFNMQDGTDYTI
;
A
#
# COMPACT_ATOMS: atom_id res chain seq x y z
N THR A 1 -4.82 16.37 -17.38
CA THR A 1 -3.57 16.18 -16.63
C THR A 1 -2.44 15.97 -17.61
N ILE A 2 -1.27 16.52 -17.33
CA ILE A 2 -0.01 16.31 -18.07
C ILE A 2 0.99 15.73 -17.07
N ASP A 3 1.60 14.59 -17.42
CA ASP A 3 2.59 13.89 -16.60
C ASP A 3 3.91 13.80 -17.40
N TYR A 4 5.01 14.25 -16.81
CA TYR A 4 6.30 14.31 -17.51
C TYR A 4 7.49 14.27 -16.53
N MET A 5 8.67 13.92 -17.07
CA MET A 5 9.93 13.87 -16.33
C MET A 5 10.80 15.08 -16.66
N VAL A 6 11.48 15.61 -15.65
CA VAL A 6 12.42 16.74 -15.77
C VAL A 6 13.74 16.34 -15.12
N GLY A 7 14.84 16.46 -15.86
CA GLY A 7 16.19 16.34 -15.29
C GLY A 7 16.68 17.72 -14.81
N ALA A 8 17.22 17.77 -13.60
CA ALA A 8 17.88 18.95 -13.05
C ALA A 8 19.31 18.59 -12.59
N GLU A 9 20.29 19.41 -12.95
CA GLU A 9 21.66 19.24 -12.47
C GLU A 9 21.73 19.56 -10.98
N ASN A 10 22.35 18.67 -10.21
CA ASN A 10 22.53 18.84 -8.77
C ASN A 10 23.92 19.37 -8.42
N ASP A 11 24.16 19.68 -7.14
CA ASP A 11 25.41 20.26 -6.64
C ASP A 11 26.65 19.34 -6.86
N ASN A 12 26.44 18.06 -7.15
CA ASN A 12 27.49 17.07 -7.40
C ASN A 12 27.78 16.86 -8.90
N ASN A 13 27.31 17.73 -9.79
CA ASN A 13 27.42 17.60 -11.26
C ASN A 13 26.77 16.31 -11.80
N SER A 14 25.79 15.75 -11.08
CA SER A 14 24.91 14.67 -11.56
C SER A 14 23.49 15.22 -11.79
N TYR A 15 22.62 14.41 -12.36
CA TYR A 15 21.24 14.81 -12.65
C TYR A 15 20.27 14.11 -11.73
N ASP A 16 19.45 14.89 -11.05
CA ASP A 16 18.26 14.40 -10.37
C ASP A 16 17.08 14.42 -11.33
N THR A 17 16.30 13.36 -11.34
CA THR A 17 15.10 13.26 -12.16
C THR A 17 13.88 13.56 -11.31
N TYR A 18 13.01 14.44 -11.80
CA TYR A 18 11.76 14.81 -11.14
C TYR A 18 10.58 14.38 -12.01
N ARG A 19 9.57 13.78 -11.40
CA ARG A 19 8.27 13.56 -12.02
C ARG A 19 7.37 14.73 -11.67
N VAL A 20 6.78 15.34 -12.69
CA VAL A 20 5.88 16.50 -12.56
C VAL A 20 4.53 16.12 -13.13
N LYS A 21 3.48 16.34 -12.34
CA LYS A 21 2.09 16.14 -12.73
C LYS A 21 1.35 17.47 -12.65
N ASP A 22 0.93 17.97 -13.79
CA ASP A 22 0.17 19.20 -13.92
C ASP A 22 -1.30 18.89 -14.16
N TYR A 23 -2.17 19.39 -13.31
CA TYR A 23 -3.62 19.32 -13.47
C TYR A 23 -4.16 20.68 -13.92
N TYR A 24 -4.96 20.66 -14.99
CA TYR A 24 -5.62 21.83 -15.53
C TYR A 24 -7.12 21.60 -15.59
N LYS A 25 -7.90 22.44 -14.91
CA LYS A 25 -9.35 22.53 -15.08
C LYS A 25 -9.67 23.67 -16.03
N ILE A 26 -10.17 23.35 -17.21
CA ILE A 26 -10.43 24.32 -18.27
C ILE A 26 -11.92 24.33 -18.65
N ARG A 27 -12.41 25.52 -19.04
CA ARG A 27 -13.74 25.71 -19.60
C ARG A 27 -13.62 26.36 -20.97
N GLN A 28 -14.26 25.77 -21.96
CA GLN A 28 -14.42 26.37 -23.28
C GLN A 28 -15.69 27.22 -23.32
N SER A 29 -15.60 28.44 -23.86
CA SER A 29 -16.74 29.31 -24.15
C SER A 29 -16.54 29.95 -25.51
N GLY A 30 -17.27 29.48 -26.51
CA GLY A 30 -17.03 29.83 -27.91
C GLY A 30 -15.66 29.36 -28.39
N SER A 31 -14.86 30.24 -28.93
CA SER A 31 -13.46 29.97 -29.37
C SER A 31 -12.40 30.20 -28.29
N LYS A 32 -12.79 30.59 -27.07
CA LYS A 32 -11.87 30.88 -25.97
C LYS A 32 -11.82 29.77 -24.95
N LEU A 33 -10.61 29.47 -24.45
CA LEU A 33 -10.37 28.58 -23.33
C LEU A 33 -10.07 29.41 -22.09
N TYR A 34 -10.69 29.08 -20.98
CA TYR A 34 -10.48 29.71 -19.68
C TYR A 34 -9.90 28.66 -18.73
N LEU A 35 -8.76 28.99 -18.12
CA LEU A 35 -8.21 28.21 -17.02
C LEU A 35 -9.04 28.53 -15.77
N LEU A 36 -9.66 27.52 -15.19
CA LEU A 36 -10.46 27.63 -13.98
C LEU A 36 -9.67 27.26 -12.74
N ASP A 37 -8.75 26.27 -12.90
CA ASP A 37 -7.94 25.74 -11.80
C ASP A 37 -6.65 25.15 -12.36
N TYR A 38 -5.59 25.17 -11.56
CA TYR A 38 -4.29 24.63 -11.90
C TYR A 38 -3.59 24.13 -10.62
N GLU A 39 -3.21 22.88 -10.62
CA GLU A 39 -2.42 22.26 -9.56
C GLU A 39 -1.17 21.62 -10.17
N ARG A 40 -0.05 21.72 -9.45
CA ARG A 40 1.19 21.03 -9.80
C ARG A 40 1.66 20.20 -8.62
N GLU A 41 1.89 18.93 -8.88
CA GLU A 41 2.58 18.01 -8.02
C GLU A 41 3.94 17.72 -8.62
N ALA A 42 5.01 17.86 -7.84
CA ALA A 42 6.37 17.58 -8.29
C ALA A 42 7.14 16.89 -7.18
N GLY A 43 7.87 15.83 -7.54
CA GLY A 43 8.71 15.11 -6.59
C GLY A 43 9.87 14.44 -7.30
N GLN A 44 10.96 14.26 -6.58
CA GLN A 44 12.13 13.56 -7.10
C GLN A 44 11.79 12.10 -7.39
N TYR A 45 12.24 11.62 -8.53
CA TYR A 45 12.07 10.21 -8.90
C TYR A 45 13.13 9.38 -8.17
N PHE A 46 12.69 8.50 -7.31
CA PHE A 46 13.56 7.56 -6.63
C PHE A 46 13.72 6.31 -7.52
N ASP A 47 14.95 6.02 -7.93
CA ASP A 47 15.30 4.87 -8.79
C ASP A 47 16.27 3.89 -8.13
N GLY A 48 16.69 4.19 -6.89
CA GLY A 48 17.66 3.37 -6.17
C GLY A 48 19.11 3.46 -6.68
N GLN A 49 19.40 4.34 -7.63
CA GLN A 49 20.73 4.48 -8.23
C GLN A 49 21.63 5.52 -7.52
N ASN A 50 21.00 6.44 -6.77
CA ASN A 50 21.70 7.51 -6.05
C ASN A 50 22.16 7.07 -4.67
N ASP A 51 22.96 7.90 -3.96
CA ASP A 51 23.33 7.73 -2.55
C ASP A 51 22.09 7.81 -1.64
N PHE A 52 21.24 6.77 -1.69
CA PHE A 52 19.97 6.70 -0.99
C PHE A 52 20.13 6.34 0.49
N LEU A 53 21.24 5.72 0.88
CA LEU A 53 21.48 5.27 2.26
C LEU A 53 22.55 6.12 2.93
N SER A 54 22.18 6.79 4.02
CA SER A 54 23.11 7.52 4.87
C SER A 54 22.98 7.07 6.32
N SER A 55 23.92 6.28 6.80
CA SER A 55 23.88 5.67 8.14
C SER A 55 22.62 4.81 8.31
N SER A 56 21.63 5.28 9.04
CA SER A 56 20.34 4.59 9.28
C SER A 56 19.14 5.30 8.62
N LYS A 57 19.39 6.16 7.63
CA LYS A 57 18.35 6.95 6.95
C LYS A 57 18.32 6.63 5.48
N ILE A 58 17.12 6.36 4.98
CA ILE A 58 16.85 6.26 3.55
C ILE A 58 16.48 7.64 3.04
N ASN A 59 17.22 8.13 2.04
CA ASN A 59 16.94 9.40 1.39
C ASN A 59 16.14 9.15 0.10
N LEU A 60 14.86 9.47 0.12
CA LEU A 60 13.97 9.34 -1.04
C LEU A 60 13.93 10.61 -1.91
N GLY A 61 14.73 11.61 -1.55
CA GLY A 61 14.70 12.93 -2.19
C GLY A 61 13.45 13.74 -1.81
N ILE A 62 13.11 14.72 -2.63
CA ILE A 62 11.93 15.58 -2.43
C ILE A 62 10.70 14.81 -2.87
N GLN A 63 9.80 14.51 -1.92
CA GLN A 63 8.53 13.85 -2.17
C GLN A 63 7.37 14.84 -2.05
N PRO A 64 6.31 14.70 -2.87
CA PRO A 64 5.11 15.54 -2.75
C PRO A 64 4.34 15.25 -1.46
N ASP A 65 4.33 13.98 -1.03
CA ASP A 65 3.70 13.55 0.22
C ASP A 65 4.74 13.38 1.32
N THR A 66 4.34 13.75 2.54
CA THR A 66 5.18 13.62 3.73
C THR A 66 5.10 12.23 4.37
N ASP A 67 4.04 11.48 4.07
CA ASP A 67 3.76 10.18 4.67
C ASP A 67 4.15 9.05 3.70
N VAL A 68 5.39 8.56 3.85
CA VAL A 68 5.85 7.37 3.13
C VAL A 68 5.46 6.14 3.93
N MET A 69 4.69 5.23 3.32
CA MET A 69 4.41 3.94 3.92
C MET A 69 5.70 3.14 4.01
N ALA A 70 6.12 2.81 5.24
CA ALA A 70 7.30 2.00 5.48
C ALA A 70 7.06 1.04 6.65
N GLN A 71 7.64 -0.14 6.58
CA GLN A 71 7.60 -1.15 7.63
C GLN A 71 8.93 -1.89 7.71
N ALA A 72 9.45 -2.06 8.92
CA ALA A 72 10.65 -2.84 9.17
C ALA A 72 10.30 -4.21 9.77
N SER A 73 11.18 -5.19 9.57
CA SER A 73 11.18 -6.45 10.32
C SER A 73 11.41 -6.21 11.82
N ASP A 74 11.07 -7.19 12.65
CA ASP A 74 11.20 -7.05 14.11
C ASP A 74 12.66 -6.89 14.54
N ASN A 75 13.60 -7.57 13.87
CA ASN A 75 15.04 -7.43 14.09
C ASN A 75 15.63 -6.13 13.48
N GLY A 76 14.88 -5.42 12.63
CA GLY A 76 15.26 -4.16 12.00
C GLY A 76 16.25 -4.30 10.83
N GLN A 77 16.55 -5.52 10.37
CA GLN A 77 17.46 -5.76 9.25
C GLN A 77 16.83 -5.38 7.91
N TYR A 78 15.57 -5.76 7.72
CA TYR A 78 14.84 -5.49 6.47
C TYR A 78 13.85 -4.35 6.66
N THR A 79 13.78 -3.48 5.66
CA THR A 79 12.80 -2.37 5.64
C THR A 79 12.16 -2.28 4.27
N ALA A 80 10.86 -2.53 4.21
CA ALA A 80 10.07 -2.29 3.02
C ALA A 80 9.45 -0.90 3.05
N PHE A 81 9.40 -0.22 1.91
CA PHE A 81 8.76 1.08 1.77
C PHE A 81 8.16 1.26 0.38
N VAL A 82 7.12 2.08 0.30
CA VAL A 82 6.50 2.44 -0.97
C VAL A 82 6.94 3.85 -1.34
N SER A 83 7.62 3.96 -2.47
CA SER A 83 7.90 5.25 -3.09
C SER A 83 7.10 5.35 -4.38
N ARG A 84 6.08 6.20 -4.36
CA ARG A 84 5.10 6.34 -5.43
C ARG A 84 4.41 4.98 -5.72
N ASN A 85 4.54 4.48 -6.94
CA ASN A 85 3.92 3.24 -7.40
C ASN A 85 4.85 2.02 -7.29
N THR A 86 5.92 2.13 -6.50
CA THR A 86 6.95 1.08 -6.40
C THR A 86 7.17 0.68 -4.96
N LEU A 87 7.12 -0.62 -4.72
CA LEU A 87 7.49 -1.25 -3.46
C LEU A 87 8.96 -1.63 -3.52
N TRP A 88 9.70 -1.13 -2.57
CA TRP A 88 11.12 -1.38 -2.38
C TRP A 88 11.35 -2.11 -1.07
N GLU A 89 12.39 -2.92 -1.04
CA GLU A 89 12.93 -3.51 0.18
C GLU A 89 14.42 -3.24 0.29
N LEU A 90 14.85 -2.80 1.45
CA LEU A 90 16.23 -2.56 1.82
C LEU A 90 16.70 -3.60 2.85
N ASP A 91 17.72 -4.36 2.51
CA ASP A 91 18.54 -5.12 3.44
C ASP A 91 19.65 -4.21 3.97
N LEU A 92 19.56 -3.84 5.26
CA LEU A 92 20.50 -2.90 5.90
C LEU A 92 21.89 -3.52 6.08
N ASP A 93 21.97 -4.81 6.37
CA ASP A 93 23.25 -5.49 6.62
C ASP A 93 24.10 -5.57 5.36
N ASN A 94 23.46 -5.84 4.21
CA ASN A 94 24.11 -5.92 2.93
C ASN A 94 24.12 -4.62 2.14
N SER A 95 23.36 -3.60 2.62
CA SER A 95 23.11 -2.34 1.90
C SER A 95 22.55 -2.58 0.50
N GLU A 96 21.70 -3.61 0.37
CA GLU A 96 21.08 -4.02 -0.88
C GLU A 96 19.64 -3.51 -0.95
N LEU A 97 19.33 -2.84 -2.07
CA LEU A 97 17.99 -2.33 -2.34
C LEU A 97 17.37 -3.12 -3.49
N THR A 98 16.24 -3.76 -3.21
CA THR A 98 15.50 -4.57 -4.17
C THR A 98 14.19 -3.88 -4.57
N LYS A 99 13.92 -3.80 -5.87
CA LYS A 99 12.60 -3.43 -6.40
C LYS A 99 11.69 -4.65 -6.40
N VAL A 100 10.82 -4.74 -5.38
CA VAL A 100 9.93 -5.89 -5.20
C VAL A 100 8.78 -5.88 -6.20
N PHE A 101 8.10 -4.75 -6.33
CA PHE A 101 6.97 -4.58 -7.23
C PHE A 101 6.87 -3.14 -7.73
N SER A 102 6.44 -2.93 -8.96
CA SER A 102 6.18 -1.60 -9.50
C SER A 102 5.01 -1.62 -10.46
N PHE A 103 4.15 -0.60 -10.40
CA PHE A 103 3.19 -0.32 -11.44
C PHE A 103 3.83 0.38 -12.64
N ASP A 104 4.93 1.08 -12.43
CA ASP A 104 5.67 1.76 -13.50
C ASP A 104 6.53 0.73 -14.24
N ALA A 105 6.15 0.34 -15.46
CA ALA A 105 7.02 -0.44 -16.33
C ALA A 105 8.10 0.48 -16.92
N GLU A 106 9.34 -0.01 -16.96
CA GLU A 106 10.51 0.79 -17.38
C GLU A 106 10.41 1.33 -18.81
N ASP A 107 9.66 0.64 -19.70
CA ASP A 107 9.51 0.97 -21.12
C ASP A 107 8.05 1.25 -21.55
N SER A 108 7.13 1.47 -20.61
CA SER A 108 5.74 1.56 -20.96
C SER A 108 5.34 2.95 -21.42
N GLU A 109 5.02 3.07 -22.70
CA GLU A 109 4.21 4.17 -23.25
C GLU A 109 2.75 4.07 -22.81
N ASN A 110 2.39 3.07 -22.01
CA ASN A 110 1.02 2.79 -21.60
C ASN A 110 0.57 3.77 -20.52
N MET A 111 -0.23 4.73 -20.90
CA MET A 111 -0.79 5.74 -19.99
C MET A 111 -1.64 5.12 -18.86
N ARG A 112 -2.11 3.87 -18.99
CA ARG A 112 -2.90 3.16 -17.97
C ARG A 112 -2.05 2.79 -16.75
N GLU A 113 -0.77 2.49 -16.94
CA GLU A 113 0.17 2.17 -15.87
C GLU A 113 0.57 3.39 -15.03
N ARG A 114 0.43 4.59 -15.62
CA ARG A 114 0.66 5.87 -14.95
C ARG A 114 -0.57 6.40 -14.19
N GLY A 115 -1.64 5.61 -14.17
CA GLY A 115 -2.86 5.96 -13.47
C GLY A 115 -2.65 6.06 -11.96
N SER A 116 -3.48 6.84 -11.28
CA SER A 116 -3.51 6.99 -9.81
C SER A 116 -4.61 6.16 -9.15
N GLN A 117 -5.19 5.19 -9.88
CA GLN A 117 -6.30 4.37 -9.38
C GLN A 117 -5.82 3.04 -8.79
N HIS A 118 -4.71 3.08 -8.08
CA HIS A 118 -4.15 1.93 -7.39
C HIS A 118 -3.23 2.36 -6.25
N GLU A 119 -3.03 1.48 -5.30
CA GLU A 119 -2.11 1.65 -4.19
C GLU A 119 -1.44 0.33 -3.81
N ILE A 120 -0.31 0.42 -3.13
CA ILE A 120 0.38 -0.71 -2.51
C ILE A 120 0.33 -0.52 -1.00
N ARG A 121 -0.11 -1.54 -0.26
CA ARG A 121 -0.12 -1.54 1.21
C ARG A 121 0.78 -2.64 1.74
N ILE A 122 1.86 -2.28 2.45
CA ILE A 122 2.73 -3.25 3.13
C ILE A 122 1.97 -3.79 4.34
N MET A 123 1.94 -5.13 4.47
CA MET A 123 1.26 -5.80 5.58
C MET A 123 2.24 -6.27 6.65
N SER A 124 3.30 -6.96 6.25
CA SER A 124 4.32 -7.48 7.16
C SER A 124 5.66 -7.65 6.44
N VAL A 125 6.73 -7.53 7.21
CA VAL A 125 8.11 -7.85 6.78
C VAL A 125 8.67 -8.82 7.79
N SER A 126 9.12 -9.99 7.33
CA SER A 126 9.71 -11.01 8.22
C SER A 126 11.18 -10.72 8.52
N ASP A 127 11.72 -11.39 9.53
CA ASP A 127 13.14 -11.29 9.90
C ASP A 127 14.09 -11.94 8.87
N GLU A 128 13.53 -12.68 7.90
CA GLU A 128 14.23 -13.24 6.74
C GLU A 128 14.08 -12.43 5.46
N GLY A 129 13.43 -11.26 5.52
CA GLY A 129 13.21 -10.36 4.40
C GLY A 129 12.00 -10.69 3.51
N SER A 130 11.26 -11.77 3.78
CA SER A 130 10.03 -12.03 3.05
C SER A 130 8.89 -11.13 3.54
N LEU A 131 8.00 -10.74 2.64
CA LEU A 131 6.91 -9.82 2.99
C LEU A 131 5.57 -10.19 2.37
N TYR A 132 4.50 -9.75 3.02
CA TYR A 132 3.15 -9.70 2.45
C TYR A 132 2.75 -8.26 2.16
N PHE A 133 2.07 -8.06 1.02
CA PHE A 133 1.53 -6.76 0.65
C PHE A 133 0.23 -6.89 -0.15
N LEU A 134 -0.57 -5.83 -0.13
CA LEU A 134 -1.75 -5.71 -0.98
C LEU A 134 -1.48 -4.79 -2.14
N ILE A 135 -2.02 -5.15 -3.29
CA ILE A 135 -2.22 -4.27 -4.43
C ILE A 135 -3.73 -4.01 -4.49
N CYS A 136 -4.14 -2.75 -4.34
CA CYS A 136 -5.53 -2.36 -4.33
C CYS A 136 -5.79 -1.41 -5.50
N GLY A 137 -6.77 -1.69 -6.34
CA GLY A 137 -7.15 -0.79 -7.43
C GLY A 137 -7.29 -1.45 -8.79
N TYR A 138 -7.09 -0.62 -9.81
CA TYR A 138 -7.13 -1.05 -11.20
C TYR A 138 -5.87 -1.82 -11.57
N MET A 139 -6.05 -3.05 -12.04
CA MET A 139 -4.94 -3.90 -12.51
C MET A 139 -4.60 -3.52 -13.94
N SER A 140 -3.47 -2.83 -14.13
CA SER A 140 -3.03 -2.34 -15.44
C SER A 140 -2.39 -3.41 -16.31
N ARG A 141 -2.04 -4.57 -15.72
CA ARG A 141 -1.36 -5.69 -16.38
C ARG A 141 -1.54 -7.01 -15.65
N GLY A 142 -1.07 -8.10 -16.25
CA GLY A 142 -1.07 -9.43 -15.64
C GLY A 142 -2.37 -10.19 -15.87
N ALA A 143 -2.63 -11.19 -15.01
CA ALA A 143 -3.78 -12.09 -15.14
C ALA A 143 -5.13 -11.38 -15.01
N HIS A 144 -5.16 -10.25 -14.30
CA HIS A 144 -6.36 -9.47 -13.99
C HIS A 144 -6.38 -8.11 -14.71
N GLU A 145 -5.66 -7.99 -15.85
CA GLU A 145 -5.62 -6.74 -16.60
C GLU A 145 -7.02 -6.23 -16.97
N GLY A 146 -7.30 -4.98 -16.63
CA GLY A 146 -8.58 -4.33 -16.89
C GLY A 146 -9.60 -4.47 -15.77
N GLU A 147 -9.30 -5.21 -14.72
CA GLU A 147 -10.19 -5.41 -13.58
C GLU A 147 -9.83 -4.45 -12.42
N MET A 148 -10.83 -4.18 -11.57
CA MET A 148 -10.68 -3.53 -10.28
C MET A 148 -10.69 -4.60 -9.19
N GLY A 149 -9.74 -4.54 -8.25
CA GLY A 149 -9.69 -5.56 -7.21
C GLY A 149 -8.63 -5.34 -6.15
N ILE A 150 -8.54 -6.32 -5.27
CA ILE A 150 -7.54 -6.42 -4.20
C ILE A 150 -6.76 -7.70 -4.46
N SER A 151 -5.44 -7.58 -4.70
CA SER A 151 -4.53 -8.70 -4.82
C SER A 151 -3.67 -8.79 -3.56
N LEU A 152 -3.72 -9.92 -2.86
CA LEU A 152 -2.78 -10.28 -1.81
C LEU A 152 -1.57 -10.93 -2.45
N CYS A 153 -0.40 -10.34 -2.24
CA CYS A 153 0.87 -10.83 -2.75
C CYS A 153 1.83 -11.19 -1.61
N SER A 154 2.61 -12.22 -1.82
CA SER A 154 3.80 -12.53 -1.04
C SER A 154 5.06 -12.26 -1.86
N TYR A 155 6.13 -11.87 -1.19
CA TYR A 155 7.47 -11.80 -1.76
C TYR A 155 8.41 -12.69 -0.97
N ASN A 156 9.11 -13.56 -1.66
CA ASN A 156 10.16 -14.40 -1.09
C ASN A 156 11.51 -13.76 -1.37
N TYR A 157 12.18 -13.26 -0.32
CA TYR A 157 13.48 -12.60 -0.44
C TYR A 157 14.56 -13.53 -1.01
N GLY A 158 14.65 -14.78 -0.51
CA GLY A 158 15.67 -15.73 -0.90
C GLY A 158 15.59 -16.16 -2.37
N GLU A 159 14.38 -16.15 -2.95
CA GLU A 159 14.15 -16.53 -4.36
C GLU A 159 13.98 -15.29 -5.26
N ASN A 160 13.82 -14.11 -4.66
CA ASN A 160 13.50 -12.85 -5.35
C ASN A 160 12.26 -12.99 -6.25
N VAL A 161 11.18 -13.55 -5.71
CA VAL A 161 9.95 -13.86 -6.45
C VAL A 161 8.73 -13.28 -5.73
N VAL A 162 7.89 -12.59 -6.48
CA VAL A 162 6.55 -12.17 -6.05
C VAL A 162 5.53 -13.20 -6.53
N GLN A 163 4.64 -13.64 -5.64
CA GLN A 163 3.54 -14.54 -5.93
C GLN A 163 2.22 -13.90 -5.52
N GLU A 164 1.19 -13.99 -6.38
CA GLU A 164 -0.18 -13.67 -6.00
C GLU A 164 -0.79 -14.83 -5.23
N GLU A 165 -1.17 -14.59 -3.99
CA GLU A 165 -1.79 -15.59 -3.11
C GLU A 165 -3.31 -15.62 -3.27
N LEU A 166 -3.93 -14.46 -3.48
CA LEU A 166 -5.37 -14.31 -3.60
C LEU A 166 -5.71 -13.05 -4.40
N TYR A 167 -6.70 -13.16 -5.28
CA TYR A 167 -7.32 -12.01 -5.93
C TYR A 167 -8.80 -11.93 -5.58
N LEU A 168 -9.24 -10.74 -5.18
CA LEU A 168 -10.63 -10.42 -4.85
C LEU A 168 -11.12 -9.36 -5.86
N PRO A 169 -11.93 -9.73 -6.86
CA PRO A 169 -12.51 -8.76 -7.79
C PRO A 169 -13.52 -7.85 -7.06
N VAL A 170 -13.52 -6.58 -7.40
CA VAL A 170 -14.39 -5.55 -6.79
C VAL A 170 -15.09 -4.79 -7.91
N ASP A 171 -16.42 -4.67 -7.82
CA ASP A 171 -17.25 -3.96 -8.81
C ASP A 171 -17.69 -2.59 -8.30
N VAL A 172 -16.71 -1.76 -7.91
CA VAL A 172 -16.91 -0.37 -7.50
C VAL A 172 -15.76 0.50 -8.02
N SER A 173 -15.89 1.84 -7.95
CA SER A 173 -14.78 2.72 -8.30
C SER A 173 -13.61 2.60 -7.31
N TYR A 174 -12.42 3.04 -7.73
CA TYR A 174 -11.23 3.04 -6.86
C TYR A 174 -11.47 3.84 -5.57
N GLU A 175 -12.03 5.03 -5.68
CA GLU A 175 -12.32 5.90 -4.53
C GLU A 175 -13.26 5.19 -3.52
N SER A 176 -14.31 4.54 -4.03
CA SER A 176 -15.22 3.77 -3.16
C SER A 176 -14.56 2.56 -2.54
N MET A 177 -13.65 1.90 -3.23
CA MET A 177 -12.89 0.76 -2.70
C MET A 177 -11.92 1.23 -1.61
N GLU A 178 -11.18 2.32 -1.85
CA GLU A 178 -10.25 2.92 -0.90
C GLU A 178 -10.92 3.30 0.41
N GLU A 179 -12.12 3.90 0.34
CA GLU A 179 -12.94 4.25 1.52
C GLU A 179 -13.40 3.02 2.32
N ARG A 180 -13.59 1.88 1.66
CA ARG A 180 -14.14 0.65 2.27
C ARG A 180 -13.08 -0.26 2.87
N ILE A 181 -11.84 -0.21 2.38
CA ILE A 181 -10.74 -1.03 2.91
C ILE A 181 -10.17 -0.35 4.15
N GLY A 182 -10.37 -0.96 5.32
CA GLY A 182 -9.84 -0.47 6.59
C GLY A 182 -8.34 -0.71 6.77
N GLY A 183 -7.83 -0.28 7.93
CA GLY A 183 -6.41 -0.38 8.27
C GLY A 183 -5.96 -1.77 8.78
N ILE A 184 -6.85 -2.77 8.82
CA ILE A 184 -6.53 -4.12 9.28
C ILE A 184 -6.34 -5.02 8.07
N ALA A 185 -5.10 -5.52 7.90
CA ALA A 185 -4.76 -6.59 6.97
C ALA A 185 -3.60 -7.39 7.56
N TYR A 186 -3.75 -8.72 7.65
CA TYR A 186 -2.77 -9.62 8.27
C TYR A 186 -2.91 -11.05 7.74
N VAL A 187 -1.79 -11.75 7.53
CA VAL A 187 -1.75 -13.19 7.24
C VAL A 187 -1.10 -13.90 8.41
N ASN A 188 -1.77 -14.93 8.96
CA ASN A 188 -1.21 -15.72 10.05
C ASN A 188 -0.55 -17.01 9.55
N ASP A 189 0.14 -17.72 10.47
CA ASP A 189 0.84 -18.98 10.17
C ASP A 189 -0.11 -20.14 9.77
N ASN A 190 -1.41 -19.98 9.99
CA ASN A 190 -2.43 -20.96 9.62
C ASN A 190 -3.03 -20.71 8.22
N ASN A 191 -2.40 -19.86 7.41
CA ASN A 191 -2.86 -19.43 6.09
C ASN A 191 -4.25 -18.76 6.13
N LEU A 192 -4.55 -18.01 7.20
CA LEU A 192 -5.72 -17.15 7.28
C LEU A 192 -5.32 -15.72 6.96
N PHE A 193 -5.92 -15.16 5.94
CA PHE A 193 -5.81 -13.75 5.58
C PHE A 193 -6.97 -12.98 6.20
N TYR A 194 -6.66 -12.06 7.11
CA TYR A 194 -7.60 -11.15 7.72
C TYR A 194 -7.61 -9.84 6.97
N ILE A 195 -8.81 -9.33 6.68
CA ILE A 195 -8.99 -8.01 6.04
C ILE A 195 -10.25 -7.34 6.57
N LEU A 196 -10.12 -6.05 6.90
CA LEU A 196 -11.25 -5.21 7.25
C LEU A 196 -11.83 -4.56 6.00
N ILE A 197 -13.09 -4.85 5.70
CA ILE A 197 -13.86 -4.22 4.62
C ILE A 197 -15.12 -3.62 5.22
N ASP A 198 -15.35 -2.34 4.95
CA ASP A 198 -16.38 -1.52 5.59
C ASP A 198 -16.17 -1.51 7.12
N ASP A 199 -17.05 -2.17 7.86
CA ASP A 199 -17.00 -2.31 9.31
C ASP A 199 -16.81 -3.77 9.77
N THR A 200 -16.49 -4.67 8.86
CA THR A 200 -16.44 -6.11 9.12
C THR A 200 -15.05 -6.68 8.84
N LEU A 201 -14.50 -7.36 9.86
CA LEU A 201 -13.25 -8.12 9.75
C LEU A 201 -13.59 -9.52 9.22
N TYR A 202 -13.06 -9.81 8.05
CA TYR A 202 -13.15 -11.13 7.42
C TYR A 202 -11.86 -11.90 7.61
N ALA A 203 -11.96 -13.22 7.77
CA ALA A 203 -10.86 -14.16 7.62
C ALA A 203 -11.10 -15.02 6.38
N ILE A 204 -10.10 -15.10 5.52
CA ILE A 204 -10.15 -15.87 4.28
C ILE A 204 -9.05 -16.94 4.36
N ASN A 205 -9.46 -18.21 4.29
CA ASN A 205 -8.49 -19.30 4.23
C ASN A 205 -7.85 -19.35 2.85
N LEU A 206 -6.54 -19.17 2.77
CA LEU A 206 -5.80 -19.09 1.49
C LEU A 206 -5.77 -20.42 0.73
N ILE A 207 -6.01 -21.56 1.41
CA ILE A 207 -6.03 -22.89 0.81
C ILE A 207 -7.43 -23.28 0.34
N SER A 208 -8.43 -23.25 1.26
CA SER A 208 -9.81 -23.66 0.95
C SER A 208 -10.64 -22.59 0.28
N ARG A 209 -10.19 -21.32 0.36
CA ARG A 209 -10.92 -20.12 -0.15
C ARG A 209 -12.22 -19.85 0.61
N GLU A 210 -12.42 -20.45 1.77
CA GLU A 210 -13.55 -20.16 2.63
C GLU A 210 -13.39 -18.80 3.29
N VAL A 211 -14.52 -18.06 3.36
CA VAL A 211 -14.59 -16.74 3.96
C VAL A 211 -15.39 -16.83 5.25
N MET A 212 -14.84 -16.32 6.34
CA MET A 212 -15.47 -16.25 7.65
C MET A 212 -15.61 -14.80 8.10
N THR A 213 -16.69 -14.49 8.81
CA THR A 213 -16.82 -13.19 9.49
C THR A 213 -16.35 -13.36 10.93
N GLU A 214 -15.32 -12.62 11.32
CA GLU A 214 -14.75 -12.68 12.67
C GLU A 214 -15.37 -11.63 13.59
N VAL A 215 -15.34 -10.37 13.17
CA VAL A 215 -15.85 -9.25 13.96
C VAL A 215 -16.61 -8.29 13.04
N SER A 216 -17.77 -7.79 13.49
CA SER A 216 -18.55 -6.76 12.79
C SER A 216 -18.72 -5.52 13.66
N GLY A 217 -18.96 -4.37 13.02
CA GLY A 217 -19.16 -3.10 13.71
C GLY A 217 -17.85 -2.37 14.04
N LEU A 218 -16.76 -2.67 13.33
CA LEU A 218 -15.46 -2.01 13.45
C LEU A 218 -15.41 -0.72 12.64
N ALA A 219 -16.25 0.24 12.95
CA ALA A 219 -16.25 1.52 12.25
C ALA A 219 -14.89 2.23 12.38
N GLN A 220 -14.53 3.02 11.38
CA GLN A 220 -13.29 3.80 11.40
C GLN A 220 -13.18 4.65 12.68
N GLY A 221 -12.02 4.58 13.35
CA GLY A 221 -11.78 5.27 14.62
C GLY A 221 -12.27 4.54 15.87
N THR A 222 -12.92 3.37 15.74
CA THR A 222 -13.40 2.55 16.88
C THR A 222 -12.48 1.35 17.18
N TYR A 223 -11.39 1.21 16.46
CA TYR A 223 -10.41 0.14 16.67
C TYR A 223 -8.98 0.67 16.63
N ALA A 224 -8.07 -0.09 17.21
CA ALA A 224 -6.63 0.14 17.15
C ALA A 224 -5.90 -1.18 16.82
N VAL A 225 -4.85 -1.09 16.03
CA VAL A 225 -4.04 -2.24 15.59
C VAL A 225 -2.69 -2.21 16.30
N SER A 226 -2.20 -3.36 16.76
CA SER A 226 -0.87 -3.50 17.34
C SER A 226 0.22 -3.15 16.33
N LYS A 227 1.43 -2.82 16.82
CA LYS A 227 2.59 -2.55 15.96
C LYS A 227 2.90 -3.74 15.04
N GLY A 228 2.80 -4.98 15.53
CA GLY A 228 2.98 -6.21 14.74
C GLY A 228 1.77 -6.58 13.87
N ARG A 229 0.72 -5.75 13.87
CA ARG A 229 -0.51 -5.93 13.08
C ARG A 229 -1.30 -7.22 13.34
N ASN A 230 -0.86 -8.05 14.27
CA ASN A 230 -1.47 -9.33 14.63
C ASN A 230 -2.59 -9.24 15.68
N MET A 231 -2.76 -8.09 16.32
CA MET A 231 -3.82 -7.86 17.31
C MET A 231 -4.62 -6.61 16.97
N ASN A 232 -5.93 -6.70 17.21
CA ASN A 232 -6.86 -5.60 17.04
C ASN A 232 -7.65 -5.38 18.35
N ALA A 233 -7.56 -4.17 18.91
CA ALA A 233 -8.36 -3.73 20.04
C ALA A 233 -9.56 -2.92 19.55
N TYR A 234 -10.76 -3.24 20.01
CA TYR A 234 -11.97 -2.56 19.60
C TYR A 234 -13.01 -2.47 20.74
N SER A 235 -13.93 -1.54 20.58
CA SER A 235 -15.04 -1.35 21.52
C SER A 235 -16.29 -2.05 21.03
N GLU A 236 -16.82 -2.97 21.81
CA GLU A 236 -18.12 -3.59 21.58
C GLU A 236 -19.19 -2.84 22.39
N ASN A 237 -20.14 -2.23 21.69
CA ASN A 237 -21.24 -1.49 22.32
C ASN A 237 -22.40 -2.42 22.65
N HIS A 238 -22.77 -2.46 23.93
CA HIS A 238 -23.94 -3.21 24.40
C HIS A 238 -25.17 -2.26 24.47
N SER A 239 -25.92 -2.18 23.38
CA SER A 239 -27.06 -1.25 23.22
C SER A 239 -28.16 -1.38 24.29
N GLN A 240 -28.20 -2.48 25.01
CA GLN A 240 -29.21 -2.73 26.09
C GLN A 240 -28.86 -2.03 27.41
N TYR A 241 -27.59 -1.68 27.66
CA TYR A 241 -27.15 -1.25 28.99
C TYR A 241 -26.35 0.07 28.99
N ASP A 242 -26.25 0.73 27.84
CA ASP A 242 -25.42 1.93 27.66
C ASP A 242 -23.96 1.74 28.16
N THR A 243 -23.47 0.51 28.01
CA THR A 243 -22.12 0.08 28.39
C THR A 243 -21.34 -0.36 27.16
N ALA A 244 -20.03 -0.21 27.21
CA ALA A 244 -19.12 -0.74 26.21
C ALA A 244 -18.08 -1.63 26.90
N SER A 245 -17.68 -2.71 26.25
CA SER A 245 -16.53 -3.51 26.66
C SER A 245 -15.38 -3.32 25.68
N LEU A 246 -14.17 -3.29 26.21
CA LEU A 246 -12.96 -3.31 25.39
C LEU A 246 -12.62 -4.77 25.08
N ARG A 247 -12.48 -5.09 23.81
CA ARG A 247 -12.10 -6.43 23.34
C ARG A 247 -10.77 -6.38 22.61
N ILE A 248 -10.04 -7.50 22.67
CA ILE A 248 -8.83 -7.71 21.89
C ILE A 248 -9.00 -9.00 21.09
N PHE A 249 -8.94 -8.87 19.78
CA PHE A 249 -8.89 -10.00 18.87
C PHE A 249 -7.45 -10.24 18.41
N ASN A 250 -6.93 -11.44 18.66
CA ASN A 250 -5.61 -11.87 18.21
C ASN A 250 -5.75 -12.64 16.90
N MET A 251 -5.31 -12.05 15.79
CA MET A 251 -5.40 -12.66 14.46
C MET A 251 -4.40 -13.80 14.25
N GLN A 252 -3.36 -13.91 15.11
CA GLN A 252 -2.39 -15.02 15.01
C GLN A 252 -2.99 -16.37 15.40
N ASP A 253 -3.83 -16.40 16.43
CA ASP A 253 -4.42 -17.62 16.96
C ASP A 253 -5.96 -17.65 16.97
N GLY A 254 -6.60 -16.56 16.52
CA GLY A 254 -8.07 -16.44 16.47
C GLY A 254 -8.71 -16.22 17.84
N THR A 255 -7.96 -15.91 18.88
CA THR A 255 -8.53 -15.69 20.22
C THR A 255 -9.09 -14.29 20.39
N ASP A 256 -10.21 -14.17 21.09
CA ASP A 256 -10.91 -12.93 21.39
C ASP A 256 -11.19 -12.83 22.88
N TYR A 257 -10.69 -11.77 23.54
CA TYR A 257 -10.87 -11.57 24.98
C TYR A 257 -11.44 -10.19 25.29
N THR A 258 -12.23 -10.16 26.36
CA THR A 258 -12.75 -8.92 26.96
C THR A 258 -11.81 -8.46 28.08
N ILE A 259 -11.52 -7.16 28.12
CA ILE A 259 -10.74 -6.53 29.17
C ILE A 259 -11.69 -5.85 30.19
#